data_9056454a49fde76782d6d3c02bc5e6b4
#
_entry.id   9056454a49fde76782d6d3c02bc5e6b4
#
_cell.length_a   1.000
_cell.length_b   1.000
_cell.length_c   1.000
_cell.angle_alpha   90.00
_cell.angle_beta   90.00
_cell.angle_gamma   90.00
#
_symmetry.space_group_name_H-M   'P 1'
#
loop_
_entity.id
_entity.type
_entity.pdbx_description
1 polymer ?
#
loop_
_entity_poly.entity_id
_entity_poly.type
_entity_poly.pdbx_seq_one_letter_code
_entity_poly.pdbx_strand_id
1 'polypeptide(L)' 'MTAESVETDISSTDEDGHPIHGSFRIAAGMIHVTLSDGTTSEMQLGNTPAPTLAKIILQELDRKRRGVG' A
#
# COMPACT_ATOMS: atom_id res chain seq x y z
N MET A 1 -18.71 -1.12 -20.46
CA MET A 1 -17.76 -0.31 -19.69
C MET A 1 -17.54 -0.92 -18.33
N THR A 2 -16.34 -1.17 -18.04
CA THR A 2 -15.99 -1.80 -16.80
C THR A 2 -15.70 -0.76 -15.72
N ALA A 3 -16.29 -0.97 -14.58
CA ALA A 3 -15.97 -0.13 -13.44
C ALA A 3 -14.57 -0.52 -12.96
N GLU A 4 -13.68 0.42 -13.00
CA GLU A 4 -12.31 0.14 -12.63
C GLU A 4 -12.00 0.72 -11.27
N SER A 5 -11.16 0.01 -10.56
CA SER A 5 -10.67 0.51 -9.31
C SER A 5 -9.80 1.73 -9.57
N VAL A 6 -10.06 2.77 -8.83
CA VAL A 6 -9.26 3.99 -8.93
C VAL A 6 -8.09 3.84 -7.99
N GLU A 7 -6.90 3.98 -8.53
CA GLU A 7 -5.72 3.99 -7.69
C GLU A 7 -5.63 5.30 -6.95
N THR A 8 -5.41 5.21 -5.66
CA THR A 8 -5.28 6.38 -4.78
C THR A 8 -3.85 6.48 -4.32
N ASP A 9 -3.26 7.64 -4.53
CA ASP A 9 -1.90 7.88 -4.08
C ASP A 9 -1.87 8.00 -2.56
N ILE A 10 -0.89 7.35 -1.96
CA ILE A 10 -0.69 7.43 -0.52
C ILE A 10 0.77 7.65 -0.23
N SER A 11 1.02 8.16 0.96
CA SER A 11 2.39 8.32 1.43
C SER A 11 2.43 8.03 2.92
N SER A 12 3.60 7.65 3.38
CA SER A 12 3.85 7.40 4.79
C SER A 12 5.29 7.76 5.06
N THR A 13 5.76 7.45 6.26
CA THR A 13 7.13 7.75 6.66
C THR A 13 7.74 6.49 7.21
N ASP A 14 9.00 6.25 6.91
CA ASP A 14 9.69 5.13 7.50
C ASP A 14 10.21 5.50 8.89
N GLU A 15 10.96 4.58 9.48
CA GLU A 15 11.45 4.77 10.85
C GLU A 15 12.41 5.95 10.96
N ASP A 16 13.06 6.30 9.88
CA ASP A 16 14.03 7.39 9.85
C ASP A 16 13.41 8.71 9.43
N GLY A 17 12.10 8.72 9.19
CA GLY A 17 11.41 9.94 8.81
C GLY A 17 11.43 10.20 7.31
N HIS A 18 11.91 9.28 6.51
CA HIS A 18 11.93 9.44 5.07
C HIS A 18 10.56 9.13 4.48
N PRO A 19 10.12 9.89 3.49
CA PRO A 19 8.80 9.63 2.90
C PRO A 19 8.80 8.36 2.08
N ILE A 20 7.69 7.65 2.17
CA ILE A 20 7.42 6.46 1.36
C ILE A 20 6.22 6.79 0.51
N HIS A 21 6.34 6.61 -0.80
CA HIS A 21 5.27 6.91 -1.74
C HIS A 21 4.80 5.65 -2.42
N GLY A 22 3.50 5.58 -2.65
CA GLY A 22 2.92 4.46 -3.34
C GLY A 22 1.47 4.77 -3.68
N SER A 23 0.73 3.73 -4.03
CA SER A 23 -0.69 3.86 -4.32
C SER A 23 -1.39 2.58 -3.91
N PHE A 24 -2.71 2.66 -3.80
CA PHE A 24 -3.48 1.48 -3.50
C PHE A 24 -4.78 1.50 -4.28
N ARG A 25 -5.35 0.32 -4.45
CA ARG A 25 -6.68 0.16 -5.02
C ARG A 25 -7.36 -1.00 -4.33
N ILE A 26 -8.67 -1.05 -4.45
CA ILE A 26 -9.47 -2.10 -3.83
C ILE A 26 -10.21 -2.83 -4.91
N ALA A 27 -10.16 -4.15 -4.88
CA ALA A 27 -10.86 -4.99 -5.83
C ALA A 27 -11.23 -6.29 -5.13
N ALA A 28 -12.49 -6.68 -5.24
CA ALA A 28 -12.98 -7.96 -4.71
C ALA A 28 -12.67 -8.13 -3.22
N GLY A 29 -12.77 -7.06 -2.45
CA GLY A 29 -12.53 -7.13 -1.01
C GLY A 29 -11.07 -7.18 -0.61
N MET A 30 -10.17 -7.05 -1.58
CA MET A 30 -8.74 -7.06 -1.34
C MET A 30 -8.17 -5.68 -1.59
N ILE A 31 -7.20 -5.29 -0.80
CA ILE A 31 -6.47 -4.07 -1.04
C ILE A 31 -5.14 -4.41 -1.70
N HIS A 32 -4.83 -3.70 -2.76
CA HIS A 32 -3.59 -3.90 -3.52
C HIS A 32 -2.76 -2.64 -3.39
N VAL A 33 -1.56 -2.78 -2.85
CA VAL A 33 -0.68 -1.65 -2.59
C VAL A 33 0.55 -1.80 -3.47
N THR A 34 0.95 -0.70 -4.09
CA THR A 34 2.12 -0.67 -4.97
C THR A 34 3.04 0.45 -4.52
N LEU A 35 4.30 0.12 -4.29
CA LEU A 35 5.32 1.12 -4.02
C LEU A 35 5.73 1.80 -5.31
N SER A 36 6.36 2.96 -5.17
CA SER A 36 6.82 3.72 -6.33
C SER A 36 7.85 2.97 -7.15
N ASP A 37 8.53 1.99 -6.57
CA ASP A 37 9.52 1.20 -7.30
C ASP A 37 8.91 -0.02 -8.00
N GLY A 38 7.59 -0.20 -7.89
CA GLY A 38 6.92 -1.31 -8.53
C GLY A 38 6.65 -2.50 -7.64
N THR A 39 7.16 -2.49 -6.42
CA THR A 39 6.90 -3.58 -5.47
C THR A 39 5.43 -3.56 -5.06
N THR A 40 4.79 -4.71 -5.08
CA THR A 40 3.36 -4.80 -4.79
C THR A 40 3.09 -5.76 -3.65
N SER A 41 1.95 -5.55 -3.00
CA SER A 41 1.44 -6.49 -2.00
C SER A 41 -0.07 -6.40 -2.01
N GLU A 42 -0.72 -7.43 -1.50
CA GLU A 42 -2.17 -7.40 -1.38
C GLU A 42 -2.56 -8.09 -0.08
N MET A 43 -3.70 -7.66 0.44
CA MET A 43 -4.17 -8.15 1.71
C MET A 43 -5.69 -8.03 1.76
N GLN A 44 -6.33 -8.88 2.53
CA GLN A 44 -7.76 -8.82 2.71
C GLN A 44 -8.10 -7.57 3.52
N LEU A 45 -9.06 -6.80 3.02
CA LEU A 45 -9.39 -5.53 3.62
C LEU A 45 -10.05 -5.68 4.99
N GLY A 46 -11.00 -6.60 5.09
CA GLY A 46 -11.72 -6.79 6.35
C GLY A 46 -12.47 -5.54 6.77
N ASN A 47 -12.42 -5.25 8.05
CA ASN A 47 -13.11 -4.09 8.61
C ASN A 47 -12.19 -2.88 8.80
N THR A 48 -10.96 -2.98 8.39
CA THR A 48 -10.01 -1.88 8.56
C THR A 48 -10.24 -0.84 7.47
N PRO A 49 -10.23 0.45 7.82
CA PRO A 49 -10.34 1.48 6.78
C PRO A 49 -9.21 1.36 5.78
N ALA A 50 -9.56 1.48 4.49
CA ALA A 50 -8.59 1.25 3.43
C ALA A 50 -7.35 2.14 3.54
N PRO A 51 -7.46 3.45 3.77
CA PRO A 51 -6.25 4.29 3.87
C PRO A 51 -5.34 3.86 5.02
N THR A 52 -5.91 3.45 6.14
CA THR A 52 -5.12 3.01 7.28
C THR A 52 -4.37 1.73 6.96
N LEU A 53 -5.06 0.76 6.39
CA LEU A 53 -4.43 -0.51 6.04
C LEU A 53 -3.37 -0.30 4.96
N ALA A 54 -3.65 0.57 3.99
CA ALA A 54 -2.71 0.84 2.93
C ALA A 54 -1.40 1.39 3.47
N LYS A 55 -1.46 2.29 4.45
CA LYS A 55 -0.25 2.85 5.03
C LYS A 55 0.56 1.79 5.77
N ILE A 56 -0.12 0.90 6.47
CA ILE A 56 0.56 -0.18 7.18
C ILE A 56 1.28 -1.08 6.18
N ILE A 57 0.60 -1.45 5.12
CA ILE A 57 1.19 -2.31 4.10
C ILE A 57 2.36 -1.60 3.42
N LEU A 58 2.21 -0.30 3.17
CA LEU A 58 3.24 0.49 2.52
C LEU A 58 4.53 0.47 3.35
N GLN A 59 4.41 0.63 4.66
CA GLN A 59 5.55 0.60 5.54
C GLN A 59 6.21 -0.78 5.56
N GLU A 60 5.41 -1.82 5.56
CA GLU A 60 5.94 -3.18 5.55
C GLU A 60 6.66 -3.49 4.25
N LEU A 61 6.11 -3.06 3.14
CA LEU A 61 6.75 -3.25 1.85
C LEU A 61 8.08 -2.53 1.78
N ASP A 62 8.13 -1.30 2.28
CA ASP A 62 9.37 -0.54 2.28
C ASP A 62 10.42 -1.23 3.12
N ARG A 63 10.05 -1.74 4.27
CA ARG A 63 10.98 -2.45 5.14
C ARG A 63 11.54 -3.68 4.44
N LYS A 64 10.68 -4.46 3.80
CA LYS A 64 11.12 -5.65 3.07
C LYS A 64 12.02 -5.28 1.90
N ARG A 65 11.66 -4.21 1.21
CA ARG A 65 12.43 -3.77 0.05
C ARG A 65 13.85 -3.38 0.45
N ARG A 66 14.00 -2.81 1.63
CA ARG A 66 15.32 -2.41 2.12
C ARG A 66 16.12 -3.56 2.70
N GLY A 67 15.53 -4.73 2.79
CA GLY A 67 16.22 -5.89 3.29
C GLY A 67 16.39 -5.91 4.80
N VAL A 68 15.60 -5.13 5.51
CA VAL A 68 15.62 -5.13 6.96
C VAL A 68 14.80 -6.30 7.46
N GLY A 69 15.44 -7.17 8.16
CA GLY A 69 14.78 -8.39 8.65
C GLY A 69 13.79 -8.16 9.74
#